data_a9a4f51a687ea9bc965bcbbebb3828bf
#
_entry.id   a9a4f51a687ea9bc965bcbbebb3828bf
#
_cell.length_a   1.000
_cell.length_b   1.000
_cell.length_c   1.000
_cell.angle_alpha   90.00
_cell.angle_beta   90.00
_cell.angle_gamma   90.00
#
_symmetry.space_group_name_H-M   'P 1'
#
loop_
_entity.id
_entity.type
_entity.pdbx_description
1 polymer ?
#
loop_
_entity_poly.entity_id
_entity_poly.type
_entity_poly.pdbx_seq_one_letter_code
_entity_poly.pdbx_strand_id
1 'polypeptide(L)'
;MIDRPLYVDKIMAYADTPFVKILTGVRRCGKSTILKMIMERLKTERNIPAERMISCRYDSMEFEDMTAKQMYAQLKERLCPDGKTYLFLDEVQEIRGWEKVVNSLASDFDVDLYITGSNSRMMSSEISTYLTGRYVSFRIFTLSFSEYLMFRSKFTTVGEPKAELANYVRLGGFPATHLQAFSQDEIYTVVRDIYNSTIFSDIVKRNQVRKIDQLERVVKYTFNNVGNTFSAKSIADYLKAERRALDNETVYSYLEKLEKAYLLHRCSRYDLQGKEILKTQEKFYLADTALRYSVLGYNADSVASSLENIVYLELCRRGYTVNVGKTSDGEIDFVAVRQNEKIYVQVTQEINSEKTEKREYERLLEIHDNYPKYVLTTDEFAGGNYEGIKTMHIADFLLSSEY
;
A
#
# COMPACT_ATOMS: atom_id res chain seq x y z
N MET A 1 0.21 -9.34 20.59
CA MET A 1 0.17 -8.82 19.19
C MET A 1 -0.63 -9.77 18.34
N ILE A 2 -1.35 -9.28 17.33
CA ILE A 2 -2.01 -10.13 16.34
C ILE A 2 -1.02 -10.30 15.19
N ASP A 3 -0.69 -11.55 14.87
CA ASP A 3 0.37 -11.87 13.89
C ASP A 3 -0.02 -11.47 12.46
N ARG A 4 1.01 -11.15 11.65
CA ARG A 4 0.89 -10.84 10.22
C ARG A 4 1.87 -11.71 9.42
N PRO A 5 1.63 -13.02 9.33
CA PRO A 5 2.57 -13.98 8.75
C PRO A 5 2.95 -13.66 7.31
N LEU A 6 2.02 -13.13 6.52
CA LEU A 6 2.28 -12.72 5.13
C LEU A 6 3.54 -11.85 4.98
N TYR A 7 3.81 -10.97 5.95
CA TYR A 7 4.98 -10.09 5.93
C TYR A 7 6.14 -10.67 6.74
N VAL A 8 5.83 -11.13 7.97
CA VAL A 8 6.87 -11.60 8.89
C VAL A 8 7.63 -12.79 8.30
N ASP A 9 6.94 -13.78 7.71
CA ASP A 9 7.57 -14.94 7.09
C ASP A 9 8.48 -14.55 5.91
N LYS A 10 7.99 -13.64 5.05
CA LYS A 10 8.78 -13.13 3.91
C LYS A 10 10.04 -12.40 4.37
N ILE A 11 9.96 -11.60 5.44
CA ILE A 11 11.11 -10.84 5.96
C ILE A 11 12.09 -11.78 6.66
N MET A 12 11.59 -12.72 7.47
CA MET A 12 12.39 -13.72 8.18
C MET A 12 13.20 -14.62 7.24
N ALA A 13 12.73 -14.86 6.00
CA ALA A 13 13.49 -15.57 4.98
C ALA A 13 14.81 -14.87 4.61
N TYR A 14 14.92 -13.57 4.86
CA TYR A 14 16.14 -12.78 4.64
C TYR A 14 16.94 -12.52 5.92
N ALA A 15 16.53 -13.05 7.06
CA ALA A 15 17.30 -12.92 8.29
C ALA A 15 18.67 -13.60 8.17
N ASP A 16 19.69 -12.99 8.76
CA ASP A 16 21.10 -13.40 8.69
C ASP A 16 21.74 -13.35 7.31
N THR A 17 21.07 -12.67 6.35
CA THR A 17 21.66 -12.37 5.04
C THR A 17 22.31 -10.98 5.04
N PRO A 18 23.25 -10.70 4.09
CA PRO A 18 23.90 -9.40 4.02
C PRO A 18 23.00 -8.26 3.53
N PHE A 19 21.72 -8.55 3.26
CA PHE A 19 20.78 -7.55 2.78
C PHE A 19 20.18 -6.73 3.92
N VAL A 20 20.13 -5.43 3.76
CA VAL A 20 19.32 -4.54 4.61
C VAL A 20 17.84 -4.74 4.28
N LYS A 21 17.00 -5.05 5.28
CA LYS A 21 15.55 -5.24 5.12
C LYS A 21 14.86 -3.90 5.32
N ILE A 22 14.27 -3.37 4.25
CA ILE A 22 13.62 -2.06 4.24
C ILE A 22 12.10 -2.26 4.22
N LEU A 23 11.41 -1.85 5.27
CA LEU A 23 9.95 -1.88 5.37
C LEU A 23 9.38 -0.50 5.07
N THR A 24 8.61 -0.39 4.00
CA THR A 24 7.96 0.86 3.58
C THR A 24 6.43 0.71 3.56
N GLY A 25 5.73 1.82 3.55
CA GLY A 25 4.26 1.81 3.49
C GLY A 25 3.66 3.02 4.19
N VAL A 26 2.35 3.22 3.99
CA VAL A 26 1.62 4.34 4.56
C VAL A 26 1.78 4.44 6.08
N ARG A 27 1.70 5.64 6.62
CA ARG A 27 1.71 5.85 8.08
C ARG A 27 0.62 5.00 8.74
N ARG A 28 0.95 4.36 9.89
CA ARG A 28 0.02 3.48 10.66
C ARG A 28 -0.40 2.17 9.99
N CYS A 29 0.22 1.72 8.90
CA CYS A 29 -0.04 0.39 8.33
C CYS A 29 0.56 -0.78 9.13
N GLY A 30 1.31 -0.51 10.21
CA GLY A 30 1.84 -1.53 11.13
C GLY A 30 3.33 -1.86 10.99
N LYS A 31 4.15 -1.07 10.28
CA LYS A 31 5.60 -1.29 10.10
C LYS A 31 6.34 -1.54 11.42
N SER A 32 6.22 -0.62 12.38
CA SER A 32 6.84 -0.73 13.71
C SER A 32 6.39 -1.98 14.49
N THR A 33 5.14 -2.39 14.29
CA THR A 33 4.61 -3.61 14.91
C THR A 33 5.22 -4.85 14.26
N ILE A 34 5.40 -4.85 12.95
CA ILE A 34 6.09 -5.94 12.23
C ILE A 34 7.54 -6.04 12.68
N LEU A 35 8.27 -4.93 12.89
CA LEU A 35 9.62 -4.99 13.48
C LEU A 35 9.62 -5.71 14.84
N LYS A 36 8.66 -5.40 15.71
CA LYS A 36 8.52 -6.07 17.01
C LYS A 36 8.20 -7.56 16.87
N MET A 37 7.39 -7.94 15.88
CA MET A 37 7.11 -9.36 15.57
C MET A 37 8.37 -10.09 15.12
N ILE A 38 9.19 -9.46 14.26
CA ILE A 38 10.46 -10.02 13.80
C ILE A 38 11.42 -10.19 14.99
N MET A 39 11.55 -9.19 15.86
CA MET A 39 12.36 -9.31 17.09
C MET A 39 11.94 -10.49 17.95
N GLU A 40 10.62 -10.66 18.16
CA GLU A 40 10.11 -11.78 18.96
C GLU A 40 10.37 -13.12 18.29
N ARG A 41 10.21 -13.23 16.96
CA ARG A 41 10.53 -14.46 16.22
C ARG A 41 12.02 -14.79 16.24
N LEU A 42 12.92 -13.82 16.08
CA LEU A 42 14.36 -14.04 16.20
C LEU A 42 14.72 -14.57 17.60
N LYS A 43 14.08 -14.02 18.64
CA LYS A 43 14.27 -14.46 20.02
C LYS A 43 13.74 -15.88 20.26
N THR A 44 12.53 -16.20 19.79
CA THR A 44 11.86 -17.46 20.09
C THR A 44 12.26 -18.60 19.15
N GLU A 45 12.43 -18.35 17.86
CA GLU A 45 12.71 -19.37 16.84
C GLU A 45 14.21 -19.57 16.59
N ARG A 46 15.02 -18.49 16.75
CA ARG A 46 16.49 -18.56 16.53
C ARG A 46 17.30 -18.41 17.81
N ASN A 47 16.65 -18.31 18.96
CA ASN A 47 17.29 -18.16 20.27
C ASN A 47 18.30 -17.00 20.34
N ILE A 48 18.02 -15.89 19.63
CA ILE A 48 18.88 -14.71 19.67
C ILE A 48 18.68 -13.98 21.00
N PRO A 49 19.76 -13.78 21.80
CA PRO A 49 19.67 -13.06 23.06
C PRO A 49 19.24 -11.60 22.88
N ALA A 50 18.48 -11.07 23.84
CA ALA A 50 17.98 -9.69 23.79
C ALA A 50 19.11 -8.64 23.71
N GLU A 51 20.25 -8.92 24.32
CA GLU A 51 21.45 -8.06 24.34
C GLU A 51 22.06 -7.86 22.94
N ARG A 52 21.77 -8.77 22.00
CA ARG A 52 22.18 -8.67 20.60
C ARG A 52 21.19 -7.91 19.72
N MET A 53 20.07 -7.44 20.29
CA MET A 53 19.03 -6.72 19.58
C MET A 53 19.01 -5.25 20.01
N ILE A 54 19.31 -4.36 19.09
CA ILE A 54 19.25 -2.91 19.31
C ILE A 54 18.03 -2.36 18.56
N SER A 55 17.10 -1.73 19.29
CA SER A 55 15.94 -1.08 18.70
C SER A 55 15.98 0.42 18.99
N CYS A 56 15.83 1.24 17.94
CA CYS A 56 15.77 2.70 18.02
C CYS A 56 14.58 3.20 17.20
N ARG A 57 13.81 4.14 17.76
CA ARG A 57 12.67 4.78 17.11
C ARG A 57 12.94 6.28 16.93
N TYR A 58 13.37 6.68 15.74
CA TYR A 58 13.91 8.01 15.46
C TYR A 58 12.88 9.15 15.36
N ASP A 59 11.57 8.85 15.42
CA ASP A 59 10.52 9.86 15.60
C ASP A 59 10.25 10.22 17.08
N SER A 60 11.08 9.72 18.00
CA SER A 60 11.02 10.03 19.44
C SER A 60 11.80 11.29 19.78
N MET A 61 11.36 12.02 20.83
CA MET A 61 12.07 13.18 21.41
C MET A 61 13.51 12.85 21.83
N GLU A 62 13.81 11.60 22.16
CA GLU A 62 15.16 11.14 22.50
C GLU A 62 16.16 11.39 21.35
N PHE A 63 15.67 11.39 20.11
CA PHE A 63 16.49 11.53 18.90
C PHE A 63 16.23 12.84 18.15
N GLU A 64 15.51 13.80 18.75
CA GLU A 64 15.29 15.11 18.17
C GLU A 64 16.65 15.79 17.90
N ASP A 65 16.81 16.37 16.72
CA ASP A 65 18.05 17.01 16.25
C ASP A 65 19.29 16.10 16.15
N MET A 66 19.13 14.78 16.26
CA MET A 66 20.24 13.86 16.09
C MET A 66 20.81 13.93 14.67
N THR A 67 22.13 14.05 14.59
CA THR A 67 22.86 13.99 13.31
C THR A 67 23.23 12.56 12.93
N ALA A 68 23.45 12.31 11.64
CA ALA A 68 23.93 10.99 11.16
C ALA A 68 25.23 10.55 11.86
N LYS A 69 26.11 11.50 12.21
CA LYS A 69 27.38 11.21 12.89
C LYS A 69 27.16 10.74 14.33
N GLN A 70 26.21 11.33 15.03
CA GLN A 70 25.81 10.92 16.38
C GLN A 70 25.10 9.57 16.35
N MET A 71 24.19 9.36 15.39
CA MET A 71 23.53 8.06 15.16
C MET A 71 24.55 6.94 14.96
N TYR A 72 25.55 7.17 14.08
CA TYR A 72 26.61 6.20 13.84
C TYR A 72 27.41 5.88 15.10
N ALA A 73 27.85 6.93 15.84
CA ALA A 73 28.63 6.75 17.06
C ALA A 73 27.84 5.97 18.13
N GLN A 74 26.58 6.33 18.36
CA GLN A 74 25.72 5.68 19.34
C GLN A 74 25.47 4.20 18.99
N LEU A 75 25.17 3.89 17.71
CA LEU A 75 24.94 2.51 17.29
C LEU A 75 26.23 1.69 17.37
N LYS A 76 27.36 2.24 16.94
CA LYS A 76 28.67 1.58 16.99
C LYS A 76 29.08 1.19 18.42
N GLU A 77 28.87 2.06 19.39
CA GLU A 77 29.17 1.82 20.80
C GLU A 77 28.35 0.67 21.40
N ARG A 78 27.16 0.44 20.88
CA ARG A 78 26.23 -0.60 21.35
C ARG A 78 26.36 -1.93 20.63
N LEU A 79 27.20 -2.04 19.58
CA LEU A 79 27.39 -3.29 18.86
C LEU A 79 28.04 -4.34 19.76
N CYS A 80 27.61 -5.59 19.62
CA CYS A 80 28.21 -6.71 20.34
C CYS A 80 29.63 -6.96 19.81
N PRO A 81 30.64 -7.00 20.67
CA PRO A 81 32.03 -7.26 20.24
C PRO A 81 32.22 -8.69 19.69
N ASP A 82 31.46 -9.64 20.23
CA ASP A 82 31.56 -11.05 19.90
C ASP A 82 30.29 -11.57 19.17
N GLY A 83 30.26 -11.38 17.86
CA GLY A 83 29.20 -11.90 16.97
C GLY A 83 28.18 -10.89 16.49
N LYS A 84 27.20 -11.39 15.77
CA LYS A 84 26.22 -10.57 15.03
C LYS A 84 25.30 -9.75 15.93
N THR A 85 25.10 -8.48 15.59
CA THR A 85 24.12 -7.59 16.20
C THR A 85 22.94 -7.37 15.27
N TYR A 86 21.72 -7.44 15.79
CA TYR A 86 20.48 -7.20 15.07
C TYR A 86 19.98 -5.80 15.33
N LEU A 87 19.92 -4.98 14.29
CA LEU A 87 19.55 -3.57 14.39
C LEU A 87 18.14 -3.33 13.84
N PHE A 88 17.25 -2.79 14.66
CA PHE A 88 15.88 -2.44 14.31
C PHE A 88 15.71 -0.92 14.40
N LEU A 89 15.77 -0.27 13.24
CA LEU A 89 15.80 1.19 13.14
C LEU A 89 14.46 1.68 12.55
N ASP A 90 13.60 2.18 13.43
CA ASP A 90 12.25 2.60 13.06
C ASP A 90 12.22 4.10 12.70
N GLU A 91 11.52 4.44 11.59
CA GLU A 91 11.38 5.79 11.03
C GLU A 91 12.74 6.49 10.79
N VAL A 92 13.71 5.75 10.20
CA VAL A 92 15.10 6.25 9.99
C VAL A 92 15.20 7.53 9.16
N GLN A 93 14.19 7.83 8.33
CA GLN A 93 14.16 9.04 7.51
C GLN A 93 14.04 10.34 8.33
N GLU A 94 13.82 10.26 9.63
CA GLU A 94 13.88 11.42 10.50
C GLU A 94 15.33 11.93 10.69
N ILE A 95 16.32 11.06 10.49
CA ILE A 95 17.75 11.43 10.56
C ILE A 95 18.28 11.73 9.15
N ARG A 96 18.66 12.98 8.90
CA ARG A 96 19.23 13.36 7.60
C ARG A 96 20.59 12.68 7.37
N GLY A 97 20.74 11.96 6.24
CA GLY A 97 21.97 11.24 5.88
C GLY A 97 22.11 9.86 6.54
N TRP A 98 21.00 9.30 7.03
CA TRP A 98 20.93 7.96 7.61
C TRP A 98 21.43 6.85 6.65
N GLU A 99 21.31 7.06 5.34
CA GLU A 99 21.73 6.11 4.30
C GLU A 99 23.20 5.77 4.41
N LYS A 100 24.03 6.79 4.70
CA LYS A 100 25.49 6.63 4.91
C LYS A 100 25.77 5.82 6.17
N VAL A 101 25.00 6.05 7.22
CA VAL A 101 25.15 5.32 8.50
C VAL A 101 24.83 3.84 8.30
N VAL A 102 23.70 3.54 7.67
CA VAL A 102 23.25 2.16 7.39
C VAL A 102 24.28 1.44 6.51
N ASN A 103 24.76 2.12 5.46
CA ASN A 103 25.77 1.53 4.57
C ASN A 103 27.09 1.24 5.31
N SER A 104 27.58 2.17 6.14
CA SER A 104 28.81 1.94 6.93
C SER A 104 28.64 0.81 7.93
N LEU A 105 27.52 0.76 8.65
CA LEU A 105 27.24 -0.34 9.58
C LEU A 105 27.17 -1.69 8.87
N ALA A 106 26.50 -1.77 7.73
CA ALA A 106 26.37 -3.00 6.95
C ALA A 106 27.70 -3.45 6.31
N SER A 107 28.63 -2.52 6.04
CA SER A 107 29.92 -2.82 5.40
C SER A 107 31.02 -3.16 6.40
N ASP A 108 31.02 -2.52 7.57
CA ASP A 108 32.15 -2.53 8.49
C ASP A 108 31.96 -3.51 9.66
N PHE A 109 30.71 -3.96 9.92
CA PHE A 109 30.37 -4.78 11.09
C PHE A 109 29.52 -5.98 10.74
N ASP A 110 29.55 -7.02 11.57
CA ASP A 110 28.63 -8.16 11.48
C ASP A 110 27.28 -7.78 12.09
N VAL A 111 26.42 -7.19 11.24
CA VAL A 111 25.10 -6.73 11.63
C VAL A 111 24.00 -7.25 10.72
N ASP A 112 22.82 -7.44 11.27
CA ASP A 112 21.60 -7.74 10.55
C ASP A 112 20.61 -6.57 10.71
N LEU A 113 20.30 -5.86 9.60
CA LEU A 113 19.65 -4.57 9.60
C LEU A 113 18.20 -4.65 9.12
N TYR A 114 17.29 -4.15 9.94
CA TYR A 114 15.86 -3.98 9.66
C TYR A 114 15.49 -2.52 9.87
N ILE A 115 15.04 -1.85 8.82
CA ILE A 115 14.72 -0.42 8.88
C ILE A 115 13.31 -0.15 8.38
N THR A 116 12.67 0.88 8.92
CA THR A 116 11.35 1.31 8.43
C THR A 116 11.35 2.76 8.02
N GLY A 117 10.39 3.10 7.15
CA GLY A 117 10.03 4.46 6.85
C GLY A 117 8.66 4.61 6.20
N SER A 118 8.04 5.75 6.45
CA SER A 118 6.69 6.09 5.97
C SER A 118 6.68 6.82 4.62
N ASN A 119 7.84 6.97 3.95
CA ASN A 119 7.95 7.71 2.70
C ASN A 119 8.72 6.92 1.64
N SER A 120 8.29 6.98 0.38
CA SER A 120 8.94 6.29 -0.75
C SER A 120 10.33 6.87 -1.11
N ARG A 121 10.73 8.00 -0.51
CA ARG A 121 12.14 8.47 -0.57
C ARG A 121 13.10 7.43 -0.01
N MET A 122 12.63 6.53 0.86
CA MET A 122 13.38 5.33 1.27
C MET A 122 13.68 4.36 0.12
N MET A 123 13.12 4.60 -1.08
CA MET A 123 13.40 3.87 -2.31
C MET A 123 14.01 4.79 -3.38
N SER A 124 14.56 5.94 -2.95
CA SER A 124 15.14 6.94 -3.85
C SER A 124 16.48 6.50 -4.44
N SER A 125 16.93 7.26 -5.45
CA SER A 125 18.26 7.09 -6.05
C SER A 125 19.42 7.12 -5.03
N GLU A 126 19.25 7.81 -3.89
CA GLU A 126 20.26 7.88 -2.83
C GLU A 126 20.47 6.51 -2.18
N ILE A 127 19.42 5.77 -1.86
CA ILE A 127 19.53 4.41 -1.34
C ILE A 127 20.13 3.48 -2.39
N SER A 128 19.67 3.57 -3.62
CA SER A 128 20.24 2.80 -4.73
C SER A 128 21.73 3.09 -4.91
N THR A 129 22.18 4.31 -4.64
CA THR A 129 23.58 4.71 -4.72
C THR A 129 24.41 4.17 -3.55
N TYR A 130 23.93 4.32 -2.31
CA TYR A 130 24.68 3.89 -1.12
C TYR A 130 24.57 2.40 -0.82
N LEU A 131 23.40 1.79 -1.04
CA LEU A 131 23.13 0.38 -0.74
C LEU A 131 23.04 -0.48 -2.01
N THR A 132 23.73 -0.12 -3.08
CA THR A 132 23.67 -0.78 -4.39
C THR A 132 23.67 -2.31 -4.27
N GLY A 133 22.54 -2.96 -4.58
CA GLY A 133 22.40 -4.42 -4.57
C GLY A 133 22.45 -5.08 -3.18
N ARG A 134 22.44 -4.29 -2.09
CA ARG A 134 22.57 -4.78 -0.71
C ARG A 134 21.32 -4.57 0.14
N TYR A 135 20.15 -4.41 -0.46
CA TYR A 135 18.89 -4.30 0.27
C TYR A 135 17.78 -5.08 -0.39
N VAL A 136 16.79 -5.43 0.42
CA VAL A 136 15.51 -5.98 -0.02
C VAL A 136 14.39 -5.14 0.60
N SER A 137 13.45 -4.71 -0.24
CA SER A 137 12.34 -3.88 0.21
C SER A 137 11.04 -4.65 0.30
N PHE A 138 10.32 -4.38 1.38
CA PHE A 138 9.02 -4.95 1.69
C PHE A 138 8.00 -3.82 1.80
N ARG A 139 7.03 -3.81 0.88
CA ARG A 139 5.93 -2.86 0.97
C ARG A 139 4.85 -3.41 1.90
N ILE A 140 4.61 -2.70 2.99
CA ILE A 140 3.59 -3.04 3.98
C ILE A 140 2.32 -2.28 3.67
N PHE A 141 1.26 -3.02 3.37
CA PHE A 141 -0.09 -2.48 3.16
C PHE A 141 -0.87 -2.47 4.47
N THR A 142 -2.00 -1.80 4.49
CA THR A 142 -3.03 -1.98 5.52
C THR A 142 -3.49 -3.44 5.54
N LEU A 143 -4.33 -3.87 6.46
CA LEU A 143 -4.77 -5.26 6.55
C LEU A 143 -5.37 -5.73 5.23
N SER A 144 -5.03 -6.94 4.79
CA SER A 144 -5.79 -7.65 3.76
C SER A 144 -7.17 -8.03 4.29
N PHE A 145 -8.07 -8.47 3.41
CA PHE A 145 -9.38 -8.92 3.86
C PHE A 145 -9.27 -10.09 4.84
N SER A 146 -8.37 -11.04 4.59
CA SER A 146 -8.14 -12.16 5.51
C SER A 146 -7.56 -11.70 6.86
N GLU A 147 -6.60 -10.77 6.86
CA GLU A 147 -6.07 -10.17 8.09
C GLU A 147 -7.15 -9.36 8.83
N TYR A 148 -8.01 -8.62 8.11
CA TYR A 148 -9.14 -7.91 8.69
C TYR A 148 -10.10 -8.85 9.44
N LEU A 149 -10.50 -9.95 8.82
CA LEU A 149 -11.34 -10.96 9.47
C LEU A 149 -10.67 -11.53 10.73
N MET A 150 -9.39 -11.87 10.63
CA MET A 150 -8.60 -12.38 11.75
C MET A 150 -8.49 -11.34 12.90
N PHE A 151 -8.26 -10.06 12.60
CA PHE A 151 -8.19 -9.01 13.62
C PHE A 151 -9.53 -8.84 14.31
N ARG A 152 -10.60 -8.70 13.55
CA ARG A 152 -11.95 -8.52 14.10
C ARG A 152 -12.41 -9.70 14.94
N SER A 153 -12.13 -10.93 14.54
CA SER A 153 -12.51 -12.13 15.28
C SER A 153 -11.96 -12.20 16.70
N LYS A 154 -10.93 -11.40 17.03
CA LYS A 154 -10.39 -11.30 18.40
C LYS A 154 -11.24 -10.43 19.32
N PHE A 155 -12.07 -9.56 18.79
CA PHE A 155 -12.79 -8.53 19.56
C PHE A 155 -14.30 -8.49 19.32
N THR A 156 -14.76 -9.06 18.19
CA THR A 156 -16.17 -9.09 17.81
C THR A 156 -16.54 -10.43 17.18
N THR A 157 -17.83 -10.74 17.15
CA THR A 157 -18.34 -11.83 16.31
C THR A 157 -18.23 -11.40 14.86
N VAL A 158 -17.58 -12.19 14.04
CA VAL A 158 -17.42 -11.97 12.60
C VAL A 158 -18.48 -12.81 11.86
N GLY A 159 -19.19 -12.19 10.94
CA GLY A 159 -20.17 -12.85 10.10
C GLY A 159 -19.52 -13.65 8.95
N GLU A 160 -20.35 -14.15 8.05
CA GLU A 160 -19.86 -14.82 6.83
C GLU A 160 -19.00 -13.85 6.00
N PRO A 161 -17.91 -14.33 5.38
CA PRO A 161 -16.97 -13.46 4.65
C PRO A 161 -17.63 -12.58 3.58
N LYS A 162 -18.61 -13.08 2.86
CA LYS A 162 -19.32 -12.29 1.84
C LYS A 162 -20.06 -11.10 2.46
N ALA A 163 -20.69 -11.27 3.62
CA ALA A 163 -21.35 -10.18 4.34
C ALA A 163 -20.33 -9.20 4.96
N GLU A 164 -19.21 -9.70 5.46
CA GLU A 164 -18.13 -8.86 6.03
C GLU A 164 -17.38 -8.02 5.00
N LEU A 165 -17.42 -8.38 3.70
CA LEU A 165 -16.83 -7.59 2.65
C LEU A 165 -17.39 -6.16 2.62
N ALA A 166 -18.69 -5.98 2.81
CA ALA A 166 -19.31 -4.65 2.85
C ALA A 166 -18.77 -3.80 4.03
N ASN A 167 -18.52 -4.42 5.17
CA ASN A 167 -17.88 -3.77 6.32
C ASN A 167 -16.42 -3.41 6.00
N TYR A 168 -15.66 -4.32 5.39
CA TYR A 168 -14.26 -4.06 5.01
C TYR A 168 -14.16 -2.91 4.00
N VAL A 169 -15.06 -2.84 3.01
CA VAL A 169 -15.13 -1.71 2.06
C VAL A 169 -15.28 -0.38 2.79
N ARG A 170 -16.14 -0.33 3.82
CA ARG A 170 -16.45 0.92 4.56
C ARG A 170 -15.39 1.26 5.60
N LEU A 171 -14.96 0.27 6.38
CA LEU A 171 -14.11 0.46 7.56
C LEU A 171 -12.63 0.42 7.23
N GLY A 172 -12.26 -0.13 6.05
CA GLY A 172 -10.88 -0.31 5.61
C GLY A 172 -10.07 -1.28 6.45
N GLY A 173 -8.76 -1.23 6.31
CA GLY A 173 -7.82 -2.15 6.93
C GLY A 173 -6.71 -1.49 7.75
N PHE A 174 -6.87 -0.27 8.27
CA PHE A 174 -5.88 0.27 9.19
C PHE A 174 -5.83 -0.57 10.48
N PRO A 175 -4.68 -1.21 10.84
CA PRO A 175 -4.64 -2.15 11.96
C PRO A 175 -5.16 -1.58 13.28
N ALA A 176 -4.87 -0.31 13.57
CA ALA A 176 -5.24 0.32 14.83
C ALA A 176 -6.77 0.44 15.03
N THR A 177 -7.55 0.47 13.94
CA THR A 177 -9.01 0.60 13.99
C THR A 177 -9.72 -0.74 14.24
N HIS A 178 -8.97 -1.85 14.27
CA HIS A 178 -9.51 -3.21 14.45
C HIS A 178 -8.94 -3.91 15.70
N LEU A 179 -8.35 -3.14 16.64
CA LEU A 179 -7.80 -3.68 17.90
C LEU A 179 -8.83 -3.75 19.02
N GLN A 180 -10.05 -3.33 18.77
CA GLN A 180 -11.22 -3.49 19.65
C GLN A 180 -12.51 -3.26 18.85
N ALA A 181 -13.66 -3.39 19.50
CA ALA A 181 -14.97 -3.20 18.86
C ALA A 181 -15.34 -1.71 18.72
N PHE A 182 -14.60 -0.99 17.89
CA PHE A 182 -14.93 0.40 17.57
C PHE A 182 -16.19 0.51 16.69
N SER A 183 -16.98 1.54 16.92
CA SER A 183 -18.04 1.98 16.03
C SER A 183 -17.45 2.57 14.73
N GLN A 184 -18.27 2.69 13.69
CA GLN A 184 -17.87 3.30 12.43
C GLN A 184 -17.36 4.74 12.60
N ASP A 185 -18.01 5.54 13.45
CA ASP A 185 -17.63 6.94 13.67
C ASP A 185 -16.28 7.06 14.38
N GLU A 186 -16.01 6.16 15.35
CA GLU A 186 -14.71 6.09 16.02
C GLU A 186 -13.61 5.69 15.04
N ILE A 187 -13.87 4.70 14.17
CA ILE A 187 -12.94 4.30 13.11
C ILE A 187 -12.64 5.49 12.18
N TYR A 188 -13.67 6.20 11.71
CA TYR A 188 -13.47 7.34 10.82
C TYR A 188 -12.76 8.50 11.50
N THR A 189 -12.95 8.69 12.80
CA THR A 189 -12.19 9.67 13.57
C THR A 189 -10.70 9.32 13.58
N VAL A 190 -10.34 8.08 13.91
CA VAL A 190 -8.94 7.61 13.88
C VAL A 190 -8.33 7.70 12.47
N VAL A 191 -9.08 7.29 11.43
CA VAL A 191 -8.58 7.35 10.04
C VAL A 191 -8.39 8.79 9.57
N ARG A 192 -9.28 9.71 9.97
CA ARG A 192 -9.13 11.14 9.68
C ARG A 192 -7.88 11.73 10.35
N ASP A 193 -7.58 11.31 11.57
CA ASP A 193 -6.36 11.73 12.27
C ASP A 193 -5.10 11.16 11.59
N ILE A 194 -5.16 9.91 11.11
CA ILE A 194 -4.07 9.32 10.29
C ILE A 194 -3.88 10.14 9.01
N TYR A 195 -4.95 10.46 8.31
CA TYR A 195 -4.93 11.30 7.10
C TYR A 195 -4.31 12.68 7.40
N ASN A 196 -4.84 13.40 8.39
CA ASN A 196 -4.35 14.73 8.76
C ASN A 196 -2.87 14.70 9.14
N SER A 197 -2.46 13.73 9.95
CA SER A 197 -1.07 13.52 10.37
C SER A 197 -0.16 13.24 9.16
N THR A 198 -0.61 12.42 8.20
CA THR A 198 0.16 12.12 6.98
C THR A 198 0.28 13.34 6.07
N ILE A 199 -0.83 14.04 5.83
CA ILE A 199 -0.84 15.29 5.03
C ILE A 199 0.11 16.32 5.65
N PHE A 200 -0.02 16.55 6.97
CA PHE A 200 0.74 17.61 7.62
C PHE A 200 2.22 17.25 7.77
N SER A 201 2.55 16.08 8.31
CA SER A 201 3.93 15.69 8.62
C SER A 201 4.70 15.23 7.38
N ASP A 202 4.11 14.34 6.58
CA ASP A 202 4.83 13.69 5.49
C ASP A 202 4.78 14.48 4.18
N ILE A 203 3.78 15.37 4.00
CA ILE A 203 3.65 16.16 2.78
C ILE A 203 3.96 17.64 3.03
N VAL A 204 3.19 18.31 3.89
CA VAL A 204 3.29 19.76 4.09
C VAL A 204 4.64 20.15 4.70
N LYS A 205 4.96 19.60 5.88
CA LYS A 205 6.19 19.95 6.63
C LYS A 205 7.44 19.57 5.83
N ARG A 206 7.50 18.33 5.32
CA ARG A 206 8.69 17.83 4.59
C ARG A 206 8.93 18.51 3.25
N ASN A 207 7.88 18.88 2.52
CA ASN A 207 8.02 19.49 1.19
C ASN A 207 7.78 20.99 1.21
N GLN A 208 7.64 21.61 2.39
CA GLN A 208 7.41 23.04 2.56
C GLN A 208 6.25 23.57 1.72
N VAL A 209 5.14 22.80 1.66
CA VAL A 209 3.94 23.18 0.90
C VAL A 209 3.31 24.40 1.53
N ARG A 210 3.27 25.51 0.81
CA ARG A 210 2.73 26.80 1.32
C ARG A 210 1.22 26.93 1.15
N LYS A 211 0.66 26.30 0.12
CA LYS A 211 -0.76 26.44 -0.26
C LYS A 211 -1.53 25.16 0.09
N ILE A 212 -1.80 24.99 1.38
CA ILE A 212 -2.44 23.78 1.93
C ILE A 212 -3.85 23.60 1.38
N ASP A 213 -4.61 24.69 1.22
CA ASP A 213 -5.97 24.68 0.67
C ASP A 213 -6.02 24.12 -0.77
N GLN A 214 -5.00 24.40 -1.56
CA GLN A 214 -4.89 23.87 -2.92
C GLN A 214 -4.58 22.37 -2.91
N LEU A 215 -3.67 21.93 -2.03
CA LEU A 215 -3.38 20.51 -1.83
C LEU A 215 -4.65 19.74 -1.42
N GLU A 216 -5.41 20.25 -0.44
CA GLU A 216 -6.65 19.61 0.03
C GLU A 216 -7.69 19.45 -1.08
N ARG A 217 -7.78 20.40 -2.01
CA ARG A 217 -8.68 20.29 -3.17
C ARG A 217 -8.26 19.19 -4.13
N VAL A 218 -6.97 19.13 -4.44
CA VAL A 218 -6.43 18.05 -5.28
C VAL A 218 -6.68 16.71 -4.61
N VAL A 219 -6.49 16.61 -3.29
CA VAL A 219 -6.80 15.39 -2.52
C VAL A 219 -8.27 15.01 -2.64
N LYS A 220 -9.20 15.96 -2.36
CA LYS A 220 -10.64 15.69 -2.42
C LYS A 220 -11.09 15.26 -3.81
N TYR A 221 -10.59 15.93 -4.87
CA TYR A 221 -10.87 15.53 -6.24
C TYR A 221 -10.37 14.09 -6.51
N THR A 222 -9.12 13.79 -6.14
CA THR A 222 -8.52 12.49 -6.38
C THR A 222 -9.26 11.38 -5.61
N PHE A 223 -9.61 11.61 -4.35
CA PHE A 223 -10.36 10.66 -3.52
C PHE A 223 -11.75 10.39 -4.07
N ASN A 224 -12.40 11.42 -4.63
CA ASN A 224 -13.73 11.27 -5.25
C ASN A 224 -13.66 10.49 -6.57
N ASN A 225 -12.55 10.56 -7.29
CA ASN A 225 -12.33 9.93 -8.59
C ASN A 225 -11.45 8.67 -8.56
N VAL A 226 -11.34 8.01 -7.42
CA VAL A 226 -10.63 6.72 -7.29
C VAL A 226 -11.23 5.71 -8.27
N GLY A 227 -10.38 4.95 -8.97
CA GLY A 227 -10.77 3.99 -9.99
C GLY A 227 -11.17 4.60 -11.34
N ASN A 228 -11.39 5.90 -11.41
CA ASN A 228 -11.63 6.58 -12.68
C ASN A 228 -10.32 7.02 -13.32
N THR A 229 -10.30 7.04 -14.65
CA THR A 229 -9.18 7.57 -15.41
C THR A 229 -9.22 9.10 -15.40
N PHE A 230 -8.15 9.74 -14.95
CA PHE A 230 -8.02 11.19 -15.02
C PHE A 230 -6.56 11.64 -15.23
N SER A 231 -6.40 12.92 -15.51
CA SER A 231 -5.09 13.54 -15.69
C SER A 231 -4.96 14.78 -14.79
N ALA A 232 -3.74 15.26 -14.57
CA ALA A 232 -3.54 16.54 -13.89
C ALA A 232 -4.25 17.69 -14.59
N LYS A 233 -4.37 17.63 -15.94
CA LYS A 233 -5.15 18.59 -16.72
C LYS A 233 -6.63 18.54 -16.35
N SER A 234 -7.22 17.35 -16.19
CA SER A 234 -8.64 17.23 -15.78
C SER A 234 -8.89 17.86 -14.42
N ILE A 235 -7.96 17.69 -13.47
CA ILE A 235 -8.03 18.33 -12.14
C ILE A 235 -7.91 19.85 -12.28
N ALA A 236 -6.94 20.33 -13.06
CA ALA A 236 -6.72 21.76 -13.25
C ALA A 236 -7.93 22.43 -13.92
N ASP A 237 -8.52 21.79 -14.93
CA ASP A 237 -9.72 22.29 -15.63
C ASP A 237 -10.94 22.33 -14.68
N TYR A 238 -11.13 21.30 -13.85
CA TYR A 238 -12.17 21.27 -12.80
C TYR A 238 -12.00 22.43 -11.82
N LEU A 239 -10.79 22.62 -11.27
CA LEU A 239 -10.50 23.68 -10.31
C LEU A 239 -10.60 25.07 -10.93
N LYS A 240 -10.30 25.22 -12.22
CA LYS A 240 -10.50 26.45 -12.97
C LYS A 240 -11.98 26.80 -13.11
N ALA A 241 -12.84 25.80 -13.35
CA ALA A 241 -14.30 26.00 -13.39
C ALA A 241 -14.84 26.48 -12.04
N GLU A 242 -14.24 26.06 -10.93
CA GLU A 242 -14.55 26.54 -9.58
C GLU A 242 -13.94 27.92 -9.25
N ARG A 243 -13.36 28.63 -10.22
CA ARG A 243 -12.65 29.93 -10.08
C ARG A 243 -11.43 29.84 -9.15
N ARG A 244 -10.73 28.71 -9.14
CA ARG A 244 -9.59 28.40 -8.26
C ARG A 244 -8.49 27.72 -9.04
N ALA A 245 -8.06 28.36 -10.13
CA ALA A 245 -7.11 27.83 -11.09
C ALA A 245 -5.80 27.35 -10.44
N LEU A 246 -5.41 26.15 -10.81
CA LEU A 246 -4.08 25.59 -10.57
C LEU A 246 -3.45 25.24 -11.91
N ASP A 247 -2.13 25.39 -12.00
CA ASP A 247 -1.40 24.92 -13.16
C ASP A 247 -1.19 23.39 -13.06
N ASN A 248 -1.00 22.75 -14.21
CA ASN A 248 -0.84 21.30 -14.31
C ASN A 248 0.39 20.79 -13.54
N GLU A 249 1.49 21.54 -13.51
CA GLU A 249 2.72 21.16 -12.83
C GLU A 249 2.52 21.09 -11.32
N THR A 250 1.80 22.06 -10.75
CA THR A 250 1.43 22.07 -9.33
C THR A 250 0.55 20.86 -8.99
N VAL A 251 -0.43 20.53 -9.85
CA VAL A 251 -1.27 19.35 -9.65
C VAL A 251 -0.43 18.06 -9.68
N TYR A 252 0.43 17.89 -10.69
CA TYR A 252 1.35 16.75 -10.76
C TYR A 252 2.26 16.65 -9.53
N SER A 253 2.80 17.78 -9.09
CA SER A 253 3.63 17.85 -7.88
C SER A 253 2.87 17.40 -6.62
N TYR A 254 1.59 17.74 -6.48
CA TYR A 254 0.78 17.27 -5.35
C TYR A 254 0.45 15.79 -5.44
N LEU A 255 0.08 15.28 -6.61
CA LEU A 255 -0.14 13.84 -6.82
C LEU A 255 1.12 13.04 -6.49
N GLU A 256 2.28 13.47 -6.97
CA GLU A 256 3.56 12.82 -6.67
C GLU A 256 3.88 12.81 -5.16
N LYS A 257 3.55 13.90 -4.43
CA LYS A 257 3.74 13.95 -2.98
C LYS A 257 2.81 12.99 -2.24
N LEU A 258 1.56 12.83 -2.71
CA LEU A 258 0.61 11.86 -2.16
C LEU A 258 1.07 10.42 -2.42
N GLU A 259 1.63 10.13 -3.60
CA GLU A 259 2.24 8.83 -3.91
C GLU A 259 3.46 8.56 -3.04
N LYS A 260 4.34 9.56 -2.86
CA LYS A 260 5.53 9.46 -2.01
C LYS A 260 5.18 9.22 -0.54
N ALA A 261 4.03 9.70 -0.07
CA ALA A 261 3.50 9.42 1.27
C ALA A 261 2.72 8.09 1.33
N TYR A 262 2.68 7.32 0.25
CA TYR A 262 1.90 6.10 0.11
C TYR A 262 0.39 6.24 0.34
N LEU A 263 -0.16 7.46 0.30
CA LEU A 263 -1.60 7.67 0.35
C LEU A 263 -2.29 7.27 -0.95
N LEU A 264 -1.58 7.46 -2.09
CA LEU A 264 -2.04 7.09 -3.42
C LEU A 264 -1.12 6.04 -4.05
N HIS A 265 -1.71 5.25 -4.91
CA HIS A 265 -1.05 4.29 -5.79
C HIS A 265 -1.45 4.60 -7.22
N ARG A 266 -0.47 4.92 -8.04
CA ARG A 266 -0.66 5.14 -9.48
C ARG A 266 -0.76 3.78 -10.17
N CYS A 267 -1.80 3.61 -10.98
CA CYS A 267 -1.98 2.47 -11.86
C CYS A 267 -1.89 2.97 -13.30
N SER A 268 -0.78 2.65 -13.96
CA SER A 268 -0.53 3.06 -15.34
C SER A 268 -1.39 2.26 -16.30
N ARG A 269 -1.65 2.80 -17.49
CA ARG A 269 -2.34 2.08 -18.54
C ARG A 269 -1.35 1.27 -19.39
N TYR A 270 -1.74 0.06 -19.72
CA TYR A 270 -1.00 -0.84 -20.60
C TYR A 270 -1.80 -1.10 -21.86
N ASP A 271 -1.27 -0.72 -23.00
CA ASP A 271 -1.87 -1.02 -24.30
C ASP A 271 -1.64 -2.50 -24.62
N LEU A 272 -2.74 -3.26 -24.66
CA LEU A 272 -2.69 -4.70 -24.93
C LEU A 272 -2.30 -5.03 -26.39
N GLN A 273 -2.60 -4.14 -27.33
CA GLN A 273 -2.23 -4.28 -28.75
C GLN A 273 -0.80 -3.82 -29.00
N GLY A 274 -0.46 -2.59 -28.57
CA GLY A 274 0.88 -2.02 -28.72
C GLY A 274 1.90 -2.61 -27.76
N LYS A 275 1.48 -3.33 -26.71
CA LYS A 275 2.32 -3.92 -25.66
C LYS A 275 3.25 -2.89 -25.00
N GLU A 276 2.73 -1.69 -24.76
CA GLU A 276 3.49 -0.59 -24.16
C GLU A 276 2.71 0.10 -23.03
N ILE A 277 3.45 0.71 -22.09
CA ILE A 277 2.87 1.51 -21.02
C ILE A 277 2.55 2.91 -21.54
N LEU A 278 1.30 3.33 -21.41
CA LEU A 278 0.84 4.64 -21.81
C LEU A 278 1.17 5.69 -20.74
N LYS A 279 1.62 6.88 -21.16
CA LYS A 279 2.06 7.97 -20.28
C LYS A 279 0.93 8.90 -19.80
N THR A 280 -0.31 8.64 -20.20
CA THR A 280 -1.43 9.55 -19.94
C THR A 280 -2.67 8.79 -19.52
N GLN A 281 -3.58 9.48 -18.80
CA GLN A 281 -4.85 8.93 -18.35
C GLN A 281 -4.66 7.74 -17.41
N GLU A 282 -4.03 7.96 -16.29
CA GLU A 282 -3.79 6.96 -15.25
C GLU A 282 -4.98 6.85 -14.31
N LYS A 283 -5.16 5.69 -13.68
CA LYS A 283 -6.03 5.53 -12.52
C LYS A 283 -5.22 5.69 -11.23
N PHE A 284 -5.90 6.13 -10.18
CA PHE A 284 -5.30 6.21 -8.85
C PHE A 284 -6.16 5.46 -7.85
N TYR A 285 -5.48 4.72 -6.96
CA TYR A 285 -6.09 3.97 -5.88
C TYR A 285 -5.56 4.45 -4.54
N LEU A 286 -6.38 4.39 -3.50
CA LEU A 286 -5.99 4.76 -2.15
C LEU A 286 -5.28 3.61 -1.45
N ALA A 287 -4.40 3.95 -0.51
CA ALA A 287 -3.79 2.97 0.39
C ALA A 287 -4.82 2.20 1.23
N ASP A 288 -6.00 2.79 1.42
CA ASP A 288 -7.08 2.21 2.22
C ASP A 288 -8.40 2.91 1.89
N THR A 289 -9.48 2.14 1.76
CA THR A 289 -10.80 2.67 1.40
C THR A 289 -11.41 3.56 2.48
N ALA A 290 -11.09 3.31 3.77
CA ALA A 290 -11.56 4.15 4.87
C ALA A 290 -11.07 5.61 4.76
N LEU A 291 -9.93 5.87 4.10
CA LEU A 291 -9.47 7.24 3.82
C LEU A 291 -10.52 8.04 3.04
N ARG A 292 -11.13 7.41 2.02
CA ARG A 292 -12.18 8.06 1.22
C ARG A 292 -13.36 8.46 2.08
N TYR A 293 -13.89 7.50 2.82
CA TYR A 293 -15.11 7.68 3.60
C TYR A 293 -14.90 8.59 4.83
N SER A 294 -13.73 8.57 5.45
CA SER A 294 -13.41 9.47 6.55
C SER A 294 -13.28 10.94 6.12
N VAL A 295 -12.82 11.20 4.88
CA VAL A 295 -12.58 12.56 4.36
C VAL A 295 -13.79 13.12 3.63
N LEU A 296 -14.48 12.30 2.80
CA LEU A 296 -15.57 12.73 1.93
C LEU A 296 -16.95 12.37 2.47
N GLY A 297 -17.05 11.48 3.45
CA GLY A 297 -18.31 10.84 3.84
C GLY A 297 -18.67 9.63 2.98
N TYR A 298 -19.58 8.80 3.48
CA TYR A 298 -20.04 7.63 2.75
C TYR A 298 -20.96 8.04 1.58
N ASN A 299 -20.71 7.44 0.42
CA ASN A 299 -21.56 7.55 -0.77
C ASN A 299 -21.70 6.14 -1.40
N ALA A 300 -22.94 5.70 -1.58
CA ALA A 300 -23.24 4.40 -2.18
C ALA A 300 -22.70 4.27 -3.62
N ASP A 301 -22.74 5.34 -4.42
CA ASP A 301 -22.22 5.36 -5.79
C ASP A 301 -20.70 5.08 -5.87
N SER A 302 -20.02 5.21 -4.74
CA SER A 302 -18.57 5.00 -4.66
C SER A 302 -18.17 3.55 -4.32
N VAL A 303 -19.12 2.66 -4.08
CA VAL A 303 -18.85 1.27 -3.66
C VAL A 303 -18.13 0.52 -4.76
N ALA A 304 -18.57 0.62 -6.01
CA ALA A 304 -17.95 -0.08 -7.14
C ALA A 304 -16.44 0.27 -7.27
N SER A 305 -16.10 1.56 -7.23
CA SER A 305 -14.69 1.99 -7.30
C SER A 305 -13.89 1.64 -6.04
N SER A 306 -14.53 1.48 -4.88
CA SER A 306 -13.88 1.00 -3.67
C SER A 306 -13.62 -0.51 -3.72
N LEU A 307 -14.48 -1.29 -4.34
CA LEU A 307 -14.23 -2.71 -4.62
C LEU A 307 -13.06 -2.90 -5.57
N GLU A 308 -13.01 -2.11 -6.65
CA GLU A 308 -11.86 -2.06 -7.57
C GLU A 308 -10.56 -1.71 -6.81
N ASN A 309 -10.59 -0.72 -5.91
CA ASN A 309 -9.44 -0.34 -5.08
C ASN A 309 -8.95 -1.51 -4.20
N ILE A 310 -9.86 -2.26 -3.58
CA ILE A 310 -9.50 -3.40 -2.72
C ILE A 310 -8.84 -4.51 -3.54
N VAL A 311 -9.38 -4.83 -4.72
CA VAL A 311 -8.80 -5.82 -5.64
C VAL A 311 -7.41 -5.38 -6.10
N TYR A 312 -7.24 -4.10 -6.47
CA TYR A 312 -5.94 -3.53 -6.81
C TYR A 312 -4.90 -3.74 -5.69
N LEU A 313 -5.26 -3.37 -4.46
CA LEU A 313 -4.36 -3.52 -3.32
C LEU A 313 -4.00 -4.99 -3.05
N GLU A 314 -4.97 -5.90 -3.21
CA GLU A 314 -4.72 -7.32 -3.04
C GLU A 314 -3.75 -7.87 -4.08
N LEU A 315 -3.93 -7.54 -5.35
CA LEU A 315 -3.01 -7.91 -6.43
C LEU A 315 -1.58 -7.40 -6.15
N CYS A 316 -1.46 -6.13 -5.74
CA CYS A 316 -0.16 -5.55 -5.36
C CYS A 316 0.46 -6.26 -4.15
N ARG A 317 -0.33 -6.61 -3.13
CA ARG A 317 0.11 -7.33 -1.92
C ARG A 317 0.66 -8.71 -2.26
N ARG A 318 0.11 -9.37 -3.27
CA ARG A 318 0.57 -10.67 -3.79
C ARG A 318 1.79 -10.55 -4.70
N GLY A 319 2.27 -9.35 -4.92
CA GLY A 319 3.50 -9.08 -5.68
C GLY A 319 3.30 -8.90 -7.18
N TYR A 320 2.04 -8.72 -7.63
CA TYR A 320 1.79 -8.37 -9.02
C TYR A 320 2.13 -6.90 -9.30
N THR A 321 2.70 -6.65 -10.47
CA THR A 321 2.70 -5.34 -11.10
C THR A 321 1.36 -5.18 -11.82
N VAL A 322 0.56 -4.19 -11.42
CA VAL A 322 -0.82 -4.02 -11.86
C VAL A 322 -0.94 -2.81 -12.76
N ASN A 323 -1.55 -2.97 -13.91
CA ASN A 323 -1.85 -1.91 -14.86
C ASN A 323 -3.32 -1.97 -15.28
N VAL A 324 -3.88 -0.86 -15.73
CA VAL A 324 -5.17 -0.83 -16.43
C VAL A 324 -4.95 -1.32 -17.86
N GLY A 325 -5.72 -2.30 -18.32
CA GLY A 325 -5.63 -2.80 -19.69
C GLY A 325 -6.42 -1.92 -20.65
N LYS A 326 -5.76 -1.43 -21.71
CA LYS A 326 -6.44 -0.75 -22.82
C LYS A 326 -6.65 -1.75 -23.97
N THR A 327 -7.90 -1.94 -24.39
CA THR A 327 -8.29 -2.68 -25.61
C THR A 327 -8.63 -1.70 -26.73
N SER A 328 -9.03 -2.20 -27.92
CA SER A 328 -9.53 -1.38 -29.04
C SER A 328 -10.74 -0.54 -28.64
N ASP A 329 -11.68 -1.14 -27.92
CA ASP A 329 -13.00 -0.59 -27.68
C ASP A 329 -13.28 -0.22 -26.21
N GLY A 330 -12.25 -0.33 -25.34
CA GLY A 330 -12.44 0.03 -23.93
C GLY A 330 -11.27 -0.28 -23.02
N GLU A 331 -11.58 -0.55 -21.77
CA GLU A 331 -10.60 -0.82 -20.72
C GLU A 331 -10.95 -2.12 -19.98
N ILE A 332 -9.93 -2.82 -19.54
CA ILE A 332 -9.99 -3.89 -18.55
C ILE A 332 -9.43 -3.31 -17.26
N ASP A 333 -10.09 -3.53 -16.13
CA ASP A 333 -9.68 -2.90 -14.90
C ASP A 333 -8.25 -3.24 -14.55
N PHE A 334 -7.86 -4.52 -14.63
CA PHE A 334 -6.49 -4.91 -14.31
C PHE A 334 -5.87 -5.92 -15.26
N VAL A 335 -4.65 -5.64 -15.65
CA VAL A 335 -3.64 -6.56 -16.19
C VAL A 335 -2.58 -6.69 -15.13
N ALA A 336 -2.52 -7.83 -14.45
CA ALA A 336 -1.62 -8.08 -13.34
C ALA A 336 -0.54 -9.09 -13.75
N VAL A 337 0.73 -8.71 -13.61
CA VAL A 337 1.90 -9.50 -14.06
C VAL A 337 2.83 -9.73 -12.87
N ARG A 338 3.24 -10.98 -12.66
CA ARG A 338 4.21 -11.39 -11.65
C ARG A 338 5.14 -12.46 -12.23
N GLN A 339 6.41 -12.13 -12.44
CA GLN A 339 7.36 -13.01 -13.12
C GLN A 339 6.82 -13.53 -14.48
N ASN A 340 6.51 -14.81 -14.60
CA ASN A 340 5.96 -15.44 -15.80
C ASN A 340 4.44 -15.60 -15.75
N GLU A 341 3.80 -15.15 -14.68
CA GLU A 341 2.35 -15.21 -14.51
C GLU A 341 1.71 -13.91 -14.97
N LYS A 342 0.58 -14.03 -15.63
CA LYS A 342 -0.27 -12.90 -16.00
C LYS A 342 -1.71 -13.29 -15.76
N ILE A 343 -2.49 -12.38 -15.22
CA ILE A 343 -3.94 -12.52 -15.09
C ILE A 343 -4.64 -11.24 -15.53
N TYR A 344 -5.88 -11.40 -16.00
CA TYR A 344 -6.76 -10.29 -16.34
C TYR A 344 -7.95 -10.30 -15.39
N VAL A 345 -8.29 -9.14 -14.86
CA VAL A 345 -9.34 -9.01 -13.86
C VAL A 345 -10.26 -7.85 -14.23
N GLN A 346 -11.56 -8.14 -14.27
CA GLN A 346 -12.62 -7.15 -14.35
C GLN A 346 -13.39 -7.17 -13.04
N VAL A 347 -13.73 -6.00 -12.50
CA VAL A 347 -14.40 -5.85 -11.21
C VAL A 347 -15.73 -5.14 -11.41
N THR A 348 -16.82 -5.76 -10.99
CA THR A 348 -18.15 -5.17 -11.05
C THR A 348 -18.88 -5.38 -9.73
N GLN A 349 -19.78 -4.46 -9.38
CA GLN A 349 -20.58 -4.63 -8.17
C GLN A 349 -21.62 -5.73 -8.39
N GLU A 350 -22.39 -5.62 -9.46
CA GLU A 350 -23.49 -6.56 -9.76
C GLU A 350 -23.64 -6.75 -11.28
N ILE A 351 -24.03 -7.94 -11.70
CA ILE A 351 -24.34 -8.28 -13.09
C ILE A 351 -25.86 -8.35 -13.25
N ASN A 352 -26.53 -7.20 -13.25
CA ASN A 352 -27.99 -7.09 -13.19
C ASN A 352 -28.68 -7.10 -14.56
N SER A 353 -27.94 -7.11 -15.67
CA SER A 353 -28.52 -7.10 -17.01
C SER A 353 -27.59 -7.73 -18.04
N GLU A 354 -28.17 -8.25 -19.13
CA GLU A 354 -27.41 -8.73 -20.29
C GLU A 354 -26.43 -7.69 -20.84
N LYS A 355 -26.80 -6.40 -20.76
CA LYS A 355 -25.91 -5.31 -21.20
C LYS A 355 -24.68 -5.18 -20.31
N THR A 356 -24.83 -5.32 -19.00
CA THR A 356 -23.71 -5.31 -18.06
C THR A 356 -22.87 -6.56 -18.24
N GLU A 357 -23.50 -7.73 -18.27
CA GLU A 357 -22.83 -9.00 -18.52
C GLU A 357 -21.98 -8.93 -19.79
N LYS A 358 -22.59 -8.57 -20.91
CA LYS A 358 -21.91 -8.41 -22.19
C LYS A 358 -20.69 -7.48 -22.09
N ARG A 359 -20.84 -6.33 -21.43
CA ARG A 359 -19.75 -5.35 -21.26
C ARG A 359 -18.56 -5.92 -20.45
N GLU A 360 -18.83 -6.67 -19.37
CA GLU A 360 -17.79 -7.17 -18.47
C GLU A 360 -17.03 -8.36 -19.07
N TYR A 361 -17.70 -9.19 -19.89
CA TYR A 361 -17.08 -10.38 -20.50
C TYR A 361 -16.49 -10.11 -21.88
N GLU A 362 -17.15 -9.31 -22.77
CA GLU A 362 -16.69 -9.09 -24.15
C GLU A 362 -15.26 -8.57 -24.21
N ARG A 363 -14.87 -7.64 -23.34
CA ARG A 363 -13.52 -7.09 -23.31
C ARG A 363 -12.45 -8.13 -22.96
N LEU A 364 -12.78 -9.07 -22.10
CA LEU A 364 -11.89 -10.16 -21.75
C LEU A 364 -11.82 -11.21 -22.87
N LEU A 365 -12.91 -11.41 -23.62
CA LEU A 365 -12.95 -12.29 -24.77
C LEU A 365 -12.13 -11.77 -25.96
N GLU A 366 -11.99 -10.46 -26.11
CA GLU A 366 -11.09 -9.85 -27.12
C GLU A 366 -9.62 -10.23 -26.93
N ILE A 367 -9.23 -10.71 -25.75
CA ILE A 367 -7.86 -11.11 -25.47
C ILE A 367 -7.65 -12.56 -25.88
N HIS A 368 -6.92 -12.76 -26.97
CA HIS A 368 -6.63 -14.07 -27.54
C HIS A 368 -5.32 -14.67 -27.00
N ASP A 369 -5.18 -14.73 -25.68
CA ASP A 369 -4.09 -15.47 -25.02
C ASP A 369 -4.65 -16.46 -23.98
N ASN A 370 -3.79 -17.36 -23.48
CA ASN A 370 -4.17 -18.44 -22.58
C ASN A 370 -4.03 -18.08 -21.10
N TYR A 371 -3.80 -16.81 -20.76
CA TYR A 371 -3.71 -16.42 -19.37
C TYR A 371 -5.08 -16.37 -18.70
N PRO A 372 -5.15 -16.67 -17.39
CA PRO A 372 -6.40 -16.66 -16.65
C PRO A 372 -7.11 -15.30 -16.70
N LYS A 373 -8.43 -15.36 -16.87
CA LYS A 373 -9.30 -14.19 -16.92
C LYS A 373 -10.39 -14.35 -15.86
N TYR A 374 -10.63 -13.25 -15.12
CA TYR A 374 -11.58 -13.23 -14.00
C TYR A 374 -12.57 -12.09 -14.14
N VAL A 375 -13.84 -12.37 -13.89
CA VAL A 375 -14.85 -11.37 -13.57
C VAL A 375 -15.17 -11.52 -12.08
N LEU A 376 -14.92 -10.47 -11.32
CA LEU A 376 -15.14 -10.42 -9.89
C LEU A 376 -16.36 -9.57 -9.57
N THR A 377 -17.30 -10.12 -8.81
CA THR A 377 -18.57 -9.46 -8.47
C THR A 377 -18.94 -9.66 -7.01
N THR A 378 -19.91 -8.89 -6.52
CA THR A 378 -20.52 -9.09 -5.20
C THR A 378 -21.83 -9.86 -5.26
N ASP A 379 -22.21 -10.40 -6.42
CA ASP A 379 -23.39 -11.23 -6.55
C ASP A 379 -23.27 -12.49 -5.69
N GLU A 380 -24.31 -12.79 -4.91
CA GLU A 380 -24.31 -13.89 -3.93
C GLU A 380 -24.04 -15.26 -4.58
N PHE A 381 -24.55 -15.46 -5.79
CA PHE A 381 -24.39 -16.69 -6.58
C PHE A 381 -23.26 -16.60 -7.61
N ALA A 382 -22.33 -15.65 -7.43
CA ALA A 382 -21.19 -15.55 -8.33
C ALA A 382 -20.39 -16.86 -8.36
N GLY A 383 -20.22 -17.40 -9.56
CA GLY A 383 -19.47 -18.63 -9.80
C GLY A 383 -19.64 -19.12 -11.24
N GLY A 384 -18.78 -20.04 -11.63
CA GLY A 384 -18.84 -20.65 -12.95
C GLY A 384 -17.75 -20.17 -13.92
N ASN A 385 -17.93 -20.57 -15.18
CA ASN A 385 -16.98 -20.26 -16.26
C ASN A 385 -17.80 -19.88 -17.51
N TYR A 386 -17.51 -18.75 -18.07
CA TYR A 386 -18.09 -18.26 -19.30
C TYR A 386 -16.97 -18.15 -20.36
N GLU A 387 -16.95 -19.06 -21.32
CA GLU A 387 -15.97 -19.13 -22.43
C GLU A 387 -14.51 -19.01 -21.96
N GLY A 388 -14.15 -19.68 -20.85
CA GLY A 388 -12.80 -19.65 -20.28
C GLY A 388 -12.57 -18.54 -19.25
N ILE A 389 -13.53 -17.64 -19.05
CA ILE A 389 -13.48 -16.58 -18.03
C ILE A 389 -14.11 -17.11 -16.74
N LYS A 390 -13.36 -17.09 -15.64
CA LYS A 390 -13.85 -17.48 -14.32
C LYS A 390 -14.61 -16.34 -13.66
N THR A 391 -15.83 -16.62 -13.20
CA THR A 391 -16.60 -15.68 -12.37
C THR A 391 -16.45 -16.06 -10.91
N MET A 392 -16.12 -15.09 -10.05
CA MET A 392 -15.94 -15.33 -8.62
C MET A 392 -16.53 -14.19 -7.80
N HIS A 393 -17.02 -14.52 -6.61
CA HIS A 393 -17.30 -13.50 -5.61
C HIS A 393 -16.02 -12.83 -5.12
N ILE A 394 -16.01 -11.50 -4.96
CA ILE A 394 -14.81 -10.73 -4.55
C ILE A 394 -14.24 -11.26 -3.23
N ALA A 395 -15.08 -11.57 -2.23
CA ALA A 395 -14.59 -12.11 -0.95
C ALA A 395 -13.84 -13.44 -1.14
N ASP A 396 -14.34 -14.33 -2.01
CA ASP A 396 -13.70 -15.62 -2.29
C ASP A 396 -12.34 -15.42 -2.97
N PHE A 397 -12.27 -14.48 -3.93
CA PHE A 397 -11.02 -14.09 -4.57
C PHE A 397 -10.00 -13.53 -3.57
N LEU A 398 -10.41 -12.63 -2.66
CA LEU A 398 -9.54 -12.04 -1.65
C LEU A 398 -9.03 -13.06 -0.62
N LEU A 399 -9.76 -14.15 -0.39
CA LEU A 399 -9.39 -15.22 0.54
C LEU A 399 -8.67 -16.38 -0.14
N SER A 400 -8.76 -16.50 -1.47
CA SER A 400 -8.08 -17.55 -2.23
C SER A 400 -6.55 -17.40 -2.13
N SER A 401 -5.86 -18.53 -2.03
CA SER A 401 -4.40 -18.62 -2.17
C SER A 401 -3.95 -18.90 -3.61
N GLU A 402 -4.86 -19.24 -4.50
CA GLU A 402 -4.61 -19.67 -5.88
C GLU A 402 -5.41 -18.84 -6.87
N TYR A 403 -4.75 -18.32 -7.91
CA TYR A 403 -5.35 -17.83 -9.18
C TYR A 403 -4.39 -17.88 -10.32
#